data_11f3f52c0cfc88e6bd8c740da7f83497
#
_entry.id   11f3f52c0cfc88e6bd8c740da7f83497
#
_cell.length_a   1.000
_cell.length_b   1.000
_cell.length_c   1.000
_cell.angle_alpha   90.00
_cell.angle_beta   90.00
_cell.angle_gamma   90.00
#
_symmetry.space_group_name_H-M   'P 1'
#
loop_
_entity.id
_entity.type
_entity.pdbx_description
1 polymer ?
#
loop_
_entity_poly.entity_id
_entity_poly.type
_entity_poly.pdbx_seq_one_letter_code
_entity_poly.pdbx_strand_id
1 'polypeptide(L)'
;MLRTLRSIFVIAISMHLLTGCILINGPTEYANETNAPSINYLPIGIPFVLGGHGSSVPLTEDLSLTAKHVAKLDYSTVVAYHPSCDVAIIKEDNRNKRLAPLGRVSANDNVKTYGIGFSGKAIVGEGKYYLDVNFVDSSLFANCPASIMDAPIQSGMSGGGTFNEKGELVGIISGMSGSGFKLLDGRELGNERTSVFVSTLHIKDWIADSIENYYGLDMDTLIADVPSLTGDFFTNKTPTFNPHP
;
A
#
# COMPACT_ATOMS: atom_id res chain seq x y z
N MET A 1 -33.62 23.72 32.00
CA MET A 1 -34.07 22.78 30.97
C MET A 1 -33.56 23.12 29.56
N LEU A 2 -33.74 24.34 29.05
CA LEU A 2 -33.32 24.70 27.68
C LEU A 2 -31.79 24.65 27.45
N ARG A 3 -30.97 25.02 28.45
CA ARG A 3 -29.51 24.97 28.39
C ARG A 3 -28.96 23.52 28.34
N THR A 4 -29.57 22.64 29.13
CA THR A 4 -29.20 21.20 29.13
C THR A 4 -29.55 20.50 27.81
N LEU A 5 -30.70 20.84 27.21
CA LEU A 5 -31.09 20.30 25.90
C LEU A 5 -30.13 20.75 24.79
N ARG A 6 -29.68 22.02 24.79
CA ARG A 6 -28.68 22.52 23.83
C ARG A 6 -27.33 21.82 23.96
N SER A 7 -26.86 21.57 25.18
CA SER A 7 -25.60 20.87 25.42
C SER A 7 -25.66 19.41 24.95
N ILE A 8 -26.78 18.72 25.19
CA ILE A 8 -26.97 17.33 24.72
C ILE A 8 -27.04 17.29 23.19
N PHE A 9 -27.69 18.27 22.55
CA PHE A 9 -27.78 18.33 21.09
C PHE A 9 -26.44 18.62 20.42
N VAL A 10 -25.60 19.49 21.00
CA VAL A 10 -24.23 19.77 20.52
C VAL A 10 -23.33 18.55 20.68
N ILE A 11 -23.43 17.82 21.80
CA ILE A 11 -22.66 16.58 22.04
C ILE A 11 -23.09 15.48 21.04
N ALA A 12 -24.39 15.33 20.80
CA ALA A 12 -24.92 14.35 19.86
C ALA A 12 -24.48 14.65 18.42
N ILE A 13 -24.48 15.91 17.98
CA ILE A 13 -23.98 16.33 16.66
C ILE A 13 -22.46 16.10 16.55
N SER A 14 -21.70 16.38 17.61
CA SER A 14 -20.25 16.14 17.64
C SER A 14 -19.90 14.66 17.52
N MET A 15 -20.70 13.77 18.12
CA MET A 15 -20.49 12.31 17.98
C MET A 15 -20.77 11.79 16.57
N HIS A 16 -21.70 12.39 15.83
CA HIS A 16 -21.96 12.00 14.43
C HIS A 16 -20.93 12.52 13.43
N LEU A 17 -20.17 13.57 13.77
CA LEU A 17 -19.08 14.09 12.93
C LEU A 17 -17.78 13.30 13.09
N LEU A 18 -17.68 12.39 14.07
CA LEU A 18 -16.50 11.56 14.34
C LEU A 18 -16.55 10.18 13.67
N THR A 19 -17.63 9.84 12.99
CA THR A 19 -17.68 8.62 12.17
C THR A 19 -16.94 8.87 10.87
N GLY A 20 -15.60 8.85 10.90
CA GLY A 20 -14.80 8.69 9.70
C GLY A 20 -15.31 7.44 8.96
N CYS A 21 -15.60 7.56 7.66
CA CYS A 21 -16.06 6.43 6.86
C CYS A 21 -14.99 5.33 6.90
N ILE A 22 -15.24 4.30 7.69
CA ILE A 22 -14.47 3.06 7.69
C ILE A 22 -14.88 2.31 6.43
N LEU A 23 -13.99 2.28 5.44
CA LEU A 23 -14.21 1.52 4.23
C LEU A 23 -13.57 0.14 4.38
N ILE A 24 -14.36 -0.90 4.12
CA ILE A 24 -13.93 -2.30 4.11
C ILE A 24 -14.55 -2.92 2.86
N ASN A 25 -13.75 -3.58 2.02
CA ASN A 25 -14.27 -4.24 0.82
C ASN A 25 -14.36 -5.77 0.93
N GLY A 26 -14.09 -6.32 2.11
CA GLY A 26 -14.23 -7.75 2.36
C GLY A 26 -13.61 -8.18 3.70
N PRO A 27 -13.76 -9.47 4.06
CA PRO A 27 -13.25 -9.98 5.33
C PRO A 27 -11.72 -9.99 5.34
N THR A 28 -11.15 -9.56 6.47
CA THR A 28 -9.72 -9.65 6.77
C THR A 28 -9.55 -10.37 8.11
N GLU A 29 -8.39 -11.00 8.30
CA GLU A 29 -8.04 -11.71 9.52
C GLU A 29 -6.83 -11.06 10.19
N TYR A 30 -6.60 -11.34 11.47
CA TYR A 30 -5.36 -10.94 12.11
C TYR A 30 -4.20 -11.74 11.53
N ALA A 31 -3.13 -11.03 11.16
CA ALA A 31 -1.93 -11.67 10.64
C ALA A 31 -1.25 -12.51 11.74
N ASN A 32 -0.77 -13.69 11.37
CA ASN A 32 0.02 -14.51 12.28
C ASN A 32 1.42 -13.89 12.43
N GLU A 33 1.71 -13.36 13.62
CA GLU A 33 2.96 -12.63 13.91
C GLU A 33 4.23 -13.45 13.61
N THR A 34 4.16 -14.78 13.66
CA THR A 34 5.33 -15.64 13.43
C THR A 34 5.74 -15.67 11.96
N ASN A 35 4.77 -15.63 11.03
CA ASN A 35 5.00 -15.85 9.59
C ASN A 35 4.68 -14.62 8.72
N ALA A 36 4.00 -13.62 9.28
CA ALA A 36 3.65 -12.41 8.54
C ALA A 36 4.89 -11.55 8.23
N PRO A 37 4.91 -10.84 7.10
CA PRO A 37 5.89 -9.79 6.87
C PRO A 37 5.74 -8.69 7.91
N SER A 38 6.82 -7.94 8.16
CA SER A 38 6.74 -6.77 9.02
C SER A 38 5.96 -5.65 8.31
N ILE A 39 4.99 -5.09 9.02
CA ILE A 39 4.23 -3.91 8.58
C ILE A 39 4.29 -2.88 9.71
N ASN A 40 4.59 -1.64 9.37
CA ASN A 40 4.66 -0.56 10.33
C ASN A 40 3.37 0.26 10.36
N TYR A 41 3.10 0.85 11.52
CA TYR A 41 1.97 1.74 11.76
C TYR A 41 2.41 3.19 11.51
N LEU A 42 1.71 3.90 10.62
CA LEU A 42 1.95 5.32 10.35
C LEU A 42 0.78 6.16 10.88
N PRO A 43 0.99 6.98 11.92
CA PRO A 43 -0.07 7.83 12.44
C PRO A 43 -0.37 9.00 11.49
N ILE A 44 -1.66 9.27 11.23
CA ILE A 44 -2.13 10.35 10.37
C ILE A 44 -3.01 11.28 11.19
N GLY A 45 -2.83 12.60 11.00
CA GLY A 45 -3.65 13.61 11.66
C GLY A 45 -3.23 13.90 13.10
N ILE A 46 -4.12 14.48 13.89
CA ILE A 46 -3.83 14.85 15.28
C ILE A 46 -4.19 13.67 16.19
N PRO A 47 -3.20 13.03 16.85
CA PRO A 47 -3.45 11.92 17.74
C PRO A 47 -4.53 12.27 18.78
N PHE A 48 -5.45 11.34 19.04
CA PHE A 48 -6.56 11.45 20.01
C PHE A 48 -7.64 12.50 19.71
N VAL A 49 -7.52 13.31 18.65
CA VAL A 49 -8.49 14.36 18.33
C VAL A 49 -9.16 14.11 16.98
N LEU A 50 -8.39 14.01 15.93
CA LEU A 50 -8.88 13.79 14.57
C LEU A 50 -7.75 13.09 13.78
N GLY A 51 -7.78 11.80 13.74
CA GLY A 51 -6.70 11.06 13.10
C GLY A 51 -7.15 9.72 12.59
N GLY A 52 -6.31 9.19 11.73
CA GLY A 52 -6.34 7.84 11.19
C GLY A 52 -4.96 7.23 11.28
N HIS A 53 -4.74 6.24 10.46
CA HIS A 53 -3.43 5.66 10.26
C HIS A 53 -3.30 5.12 8.84
N GLY A 54 -2.09 4.92 8.43
CA GLY A 54 -1.69 4.15 7.27
C GLY A 54 -0.70 3.08 7.67
N SER A 55 -0.12 2.47 6.67
CA SER A 55 0.86 1.39 6.81
C SER A 55 2.12 1.71 6.01
N SER A 56 3.24 1.08 6.36
CA SER A 56 4.43 1.02 5.51
C SER A 56 5.04 -0.38 5.56
N VAL A 57 5.83 -0.70 4.54
CA VAL A 57 6.56 -1.97 4.42
C VAL A 57 8.05 -1.68 4.50
N PRO A 58 8.78 -2.31 5.43
CA PRO A 58 10.23 -2.23 5.49
C PRO A 58 10.89 -2.63 4.17
N LEU A 59 11.74 -1.75 3.62
CA LEU A 59 12.48 -1.96 2.40
C LEU A 59 13.96 -2.24 2.68
N THR A 60 14.55 -1.42 3.57
CA THR A 60 15.89 -1.59 4.13
C THR A 60 15.83 -1.37 5.63
N GLU A 61 16.98 -1.43 6.33
CA GLU A 61 17.04 -1.14 7.77
C GLU A 61 16.61 0.29 8.13
N ASP A 62 16.74 1.25 7.18
CA ASP A 62 16.47 2.68 7.40
C ASP A 62 15.32 3.22 6.56
N LEU A 63 14.80 2.45 5.60
CA LEU A 63 13.80 2.90 4.63
C LEU A 63 12.60 1.97 4.58
N SER A 64 11.42 2.57 4.40
CA SER A 64 10.16 1.86 4.14
C SER A 64 9.45 2.41 2.91
N LEU A 65 8.72 1.54 2.22
CA LEU A 65 7.76 1.92 1.18
C LEU A 65 6.39 2.16 1.81
N THR A 66 5.69 3.20 1.34
CA THR A 66 4.30 3.50 1.73
C THR A 66 3.55 4.15 0.57
N ALA A 67 2.23 4.31 0.71
CA ALA A 67 1.46 5.08 -0.26
C ALA A 67 1.79 6.58 -0.15
N LYS A 68 1.91 7.27 -1.31
CA LYS A 68 2.22 8.70 -1.35
C LYS A 68 1.18 9.54 -0.59
N HIS A 69 -0.11 9.18 -0.71
CA HIS A 69 -1.17 9.89 0.00
C HIS A 69 -1.06 9.73 1.52
N VAL A 70 -0.54 8.59 2.01
CA VAL A 70 -0.22 8.37 3.44
C VAL A 70 0.97 9.23 3.85
N ALA A 71 2.09 9.15 3.11
CA ALA A 71 3.31 9.89 3.40
C ALA A 71 3.16 11.42 3.38
N LYS A 72 2.11 11.92 2.74
CA LYS A 72 1.77 13.37 2.77
C LYS A 72 1.04 13.80 4.04
N LEU A 73 0.53 12.86 4.81
CA LEU A 73 -0.35 13.11 5.96
C LEU A 73 0.23 12.61 7.28
N ASP A 74 1.21 11.72 7.22
CA ASP A 74 1.92 11.21 8.39
C ASP A 74 3.08 12.13 8.80
N TYR A 75 3.80 11.75 9.84
CA TYR A 75 4.91 12.55 10.40
C TYR A 75 6.30 12.06 9.98
N SER A 76 6.37 11.10 9.05
CA SER A 76 7.63 10.51 8.61
C SER A 76 8.44 11.48 7.76
N THR A 77 9.76 11.35 7.82
CA THR A 77 10.65 12.08 6.90
C THR A 77 10.62 11.37 5.55
N VAL A 78 10.08 12.05 4.55
CA VAL A 78 10.03 11.52 3.18
C VAL A 78 11.40 11.66 2.51
N VAL A 79 11.89 10.56 1.95
CA VAL A 79 13.13 10.50 1.15
C VAL A 79 12.82 10.79 -0.30
N ALA A 80 11.79 10.12 -0.86
CA ALA A 80 11.39 10.31 -2.25
C ALA A 80 9.88 10.10 -2.43
N TYR A 81 9.26 10.95 -3.26
CA TYR A 81 7.94 10.69 -3.81
C TYR A 81 8.09 10.19 -5.25
N HIS A 82 7.41 9.10 -5.58
CA HIS A 82 7.35 8.71 -7.00
C HIS A 82 6.63 9.80 -7.82
N PRO A 83 7.15 10.21 -8.98
CA PRO A 83 6.58 11.33 -9.74
C PRO A 83 5.12 11.10 -10.14
N SER A 84 4.78 9.90 -10.59
CA SER A 84 3.46 9.57 -11.16
C SER A 84 2.63 8.65 -10.27
N CYS A 85 3.25 7.65 -9.61
CA CYS A 85 2.56 6.63 -8.83
C CYS A 85 2.27 7.08 -7.39
N ASP A 86 1.27 6.46 -6.77
CA ASP A 86 0.92 6.68 -5.37
C ASP A 86 1.82 5.89 -4.42
N VAL A 87 3.13 6.13 -4.52
CA VAL A 87 4.15 5.50 -3.66
C VAL A 87 5.18 6.54 -3.21
N ALA A 88 5.70 6.35 -2.02
CA ALA A 88 6.78 7.13 -1.43
C ALA A 88 7.76 6.22 -0.68
N ILE A 89 9.00 6.68 -0.55
CA ILE A 89 10.00 6.12 0.37
C ILE A 89 10.14 7.08 1.54
N ILE A 90 10.06 6.54 2.75
CA ILE A 90 10.18 7.27 4.01
C ILE A 90 11.31 6.71 4.85
N LYS A 91 11.88 7.54 5.75
CA LYS A 91 12.83 7.08 6.78
C LYS A 91 12.07 6.40 7.89
N GLU A 92 12.54 5.21 8.26
CA GLU A 92 11.93 4.43 9.34
C GLU A 92 12.95 3.43 9.90
N ASP A 93 13.04 3.26 11.22
CA ASP A 93 13.93 2.28 11.85
C ASP A 93 13.36 0.86 11.72
N ASN A 94 13.97 0.07 10.86
CA ASN A 94 13.58 -1.31 10.57
C ASN A 94 14.61 -2.35 11.01
N ARG A 95 15.62 -1.99 11.79
CA ARG A 95 16.75 -2.89 12.17
C ARG A 95 16.31 -4.22 12.80
N ASN A 96 15.15 -4.26 13.43
CA ASN A 96 14.58 -5.46 14.03
C ASN A 96 13.36 -5.99 13.29
N LYS A 97 13.17 -5.57 12.04
CA LYS A 97 12.05 -5.98 11.20
C LYS A 97 12.48 -7.04 10.19
N ARG A 98 11.52 -7.85 9.78
CA ARG A 98 11.72 -8.76 8.68
C ARG A 98 11.58 -7.98 7.38
N LEU A 99 12.66 -7.86 6.63
CA LEU A 99 12.67 -7.27 5.30
C LEU A 99 12.19 -8.34 4.30
N ALA A 100 11.14 -8.04 3.55
CA ALA A 100 10.66 -8.94 2.51
C ALA A 100 11.40 -8.68 1.20
N PRO A 101 11.86 -9.73 0.48
CA PRO A 101 12.44 -9.54 -0.83
C PRO A 101 11.39 -8.98 -1.81
N LEU A 102 11.84 -8.18 -2.78
CA LEU A 102 10.99 -7.71 -3.85
C LEU A 102 10.73 -8.85 -4.86
N GLY A 103 9.50 -8.94 -5.33
CA GLY A 103 9.08 -10.02 -6.21
C GLY A 103 8.15 -9.60 -7.33
N ARG A 104 7.63 -10.59 -8.03
CA ARG A 104 6.75 -10.44 -9.19
C ARG A 104 5.47 -11.24 -8.98
N VAL A 105 4.44 -10.84 -9.69
CA VAL A 105 3.15 -11.52 -9.72
C VAL A 105 2.70 -11.66 -11.17
N SER A 106 2.05 -12.78 -11.49
CA SER A 106 1.48 -13.07 -12.80
C SER A 106 -0.05 -13.17 -12.70
N ALA A 107 -0.75 -12.94 -13.79
CA ALA A 107 -2.20 -13.00 -13.81
C ALA A 107 -2.73 -14.32 -13.24
N ASN A 108 -3.71 -14.22 -12.33
CA ASN A 108 -4.34 -15.28 -11.55
C ASN A 108 -3.48 -15.88 -10.42
N ASP A 109 -2.29 -15.36 -10.15
CA ASP A 109 -1.54 -15.76 -8.97
C ASP A 109 -2.29 -15.35 -7.70
N ASN A 110 -2.20 -16.20 -6.66
CA ASN A 110 -2.69 -15.85 -5.35
C ASN A 110 -1.80 -14.76 -4.72
N VAL A 111 -2.45 -13.82 -4.08
CA VAL A 111 -1.78 -12.73 -3.37
C VAL A 111 -2.38 -12.55 -1.98
N LYS A 112 -1.55 -12.04 -1.07
CA LYS A 112 -1.93 -11.65 0.28
C LYS A 112 -1.66 -10.17 0.48
N THR A 113 -2.65 -9.46 1.00
CA THR A 113 -2.50 -8.07 1.42
C THR A 113 -2.19 -8.02 2.92
N TYR A 114 -1.18 -7.27 3.31
CA TYR A 114 -0.88 -6.99 4.72
C TYR A 114 -0.87 -5.50 4.98
N GLY A 115 -1.50 -5.10 6.06
CA GLY A 115 -1.54 -3.71 6.51
C GLY A 115 -1.98 -3.63 7.96
N ILE A 116 -2.04 -2.42 8.50
CA ILE A 116 -2.50 -2.19 9.87
C ILE A 116 -4.01 -1.96 9.85
N GLY A 117 -4.73 -2.74 10.63
CA GLY A 117 -6.17 -2.61 10.82
C GLY A 117 -6.53 -1.61 11.92
N PHE A 118 -7.84 -1.41 12.15
CA PHE A 118 -8.35 -0.47 13.16
C PHE A 118 -7.86 -0.72 14.57
N SER A 119 -7.57 -1.96 14.91
CA SER A 119 -7.02 -2.32 16.22
C SER A 119 -5.56 -1.92 16.42
N GLY A 120 -4.91 -1.33 15.40
CA GLY A 120 -3.48 -1.08 15.38
C GLY A 120 -2.62 -2.34 15.19
N LYS A 121 -3.24 -3.48 14.90
CA LYS A 121 -2.56 -4.75 14.63
C LYS A 121 -2.49 -5.03 13.14
N ALA A 122 -1.48 -5.80 12.74
CA ALA A 122 -1.39 -6.28 11.37
C ALA A 122 -2.55 -7.23 11.04
N ILE A 123 -3.14 -7.03 9.89
CA ILE A 123 -4.20 -7.85 9.32
C ILE A 123 -3.83 -8.31 7.93
N VAL A 124 -4.46 -9.39 7.49
CA VAL A 124 -4.24 -10.02 6.18
C VAL A 124 -5.56 -10.21 5.44
N GLY A 125 -5.54 -9.99 4.14
CA GLY A 125 -6.56 -10.40 3.19
C GLY A 125 -5.95 -11.32 2.14
N GLU A 126 -6.70 -12.30 1.65
CA GLU A 126 -6.24 -13.24 0.64
C GLU A 126 -7.12 -13.15 -0.61
N GLY A 127 -6.52 -13.25 -1.78
CA GLY A 127 -7.22 -13.18 -3.06
C GLY A 127 -6.28 -13.43 -4.23
N LYS A 128 -6.67 -12.93 -5.40
CA LYS A 128 -5.92 -13.11 -6.65
C LYS A 128 -5.60 -11.79 -7.29
N TYR A 129 -4.46 -11.73 -7.95
CA TYR A 129 -4.13 -10.67 -8.89
C TYR A 129 -4.74 -10.96 -10.25
N TYR A 130 -5.27 -9.95 -10.91
CA TYR A 130 -5.89 -10.06 -12.23
C TYR A 130 -5.02 -9.48 -13.34
N LEU A 131 -4.83 -8.17 -13.33
CA LEU A 131 -4.11 -7.46 -14.39
C LEU A 131 -3.76 -6.03 -13.97
N ASP A 132 -2.90 -5.40 -14.74
CA ASP A 132 -2.60 -3.98 -14.65
C ASP A 132 -3.51 -3.18 -15.57
N VAL A 133 -3.95 -2.01 -15.09
CA VAL A 133 -4.83 -1.09 -15.84
C VAL A 133 -4.36 0.35 -15.71
N ASN A 134 -4.70 1.17 -16.70
CA ASN A 134 -4.67 2.63 -16.56
C ASN A 134 -6.08 3.13 -16.26
N PHE A 135 -6.23 3.82 -15.15
CA PHE A 135 -7.48 4.52 -14.84
C PHE A 135 -7.55 5.82 -15.66
N VAL A 136 -8.62 5.97 -16.43
CA VAL A 136 -8.79 7.17 -17.28
C VAL A 136 -9.31 8.38 -16.51
N ASP A 137 -10.07 8.14 -15.42
CA ASP A 137 -10.78 9.19 -14.67
C ASP A 137 -10.26 9.35 -13.23
N SER A 138 -9.06 8.87 -12.94
CA SER A 138 -8.49 8.95 -11.58
C SER A 138 -7.22 9.78 -11.58
N SER A 139 -7.23 10.93 -10.90
CA SER A 139 -6.03 11.74 -10.70
C SER A 139 -4.92 11.01 -9.90
N LEU A 140 -5.28 10.00 -9.12
CA LEU A 140 -4.35 9.21 -8.32
C LEU A 140 -3.56 8.21 -9.18
N PHE A 141 -4.19 7.69 -10.26
CA PHE A 141 -3.63 6.63 -11.11
C PHE A 141 -3.47 7.06 -12.58
N ALA A 142 -3.68 8.33 -12.92
CA ALA A 142 -3.72 8.81 -14.32
C ALA A 142 -2.42 8.54 -15.11
N ASN A 143 -1.27 8.48 -14.43
CA ASN A 143 0.04 8.32 -15.07
C ASN A 143 0.84 7.16 -14.46
N CYS A 144 0.17 6.19 -13.84
CA CYS A 144 0.77 5.04 -13.21
C CYS A 144 -0.12 3.81 -13.42
N PRO A 145 0.39 2.71 -13.95
CA PRO A 145 -0.36 1.47 -14.00
C PRO A 145 -0.79 1.06 -12.59
N ALA A 146 -2.06 0.73 -12.45
CA ALA A 146 -2.63 0.22 -11.22
C ALA A 146 -2.87 -1.28 -11.35
N SER A 147 -2.44 -2.05 -10.39
CA SER A 147 -2.60 -3.50 -10.35
C SER A 147 -3.88 -3.87 -9.62
N ILE A 148 -4.76 -4.65 -10.27
CA ILE A 148 -6.07 -5.02 -9.78
C ILE A 148 -6.02 -6.40 -9.13
N MET A 149 -6.57 -6.53 -7.93
CA MET A 149 -6.74 -7.78 -7.19
C MET A 149 -8.10 -7.82 -6.49
N ASP A 150 -8.52 -8.99 -6.02
CA ASP A 150 -9.70 -9.16 -5.19
C ASP A 150 -9.39 -9.49 -3.72
N ALA A 151 -8.11 -9.52 -3.34
CA ALA A 151 -7.72 -9.64 -1.93
C ALA A 151 -8.32 -8.47 -1.13
N PRO A 152 -9.07 -8.73 -0.05
CA PRO A 152 -9.74 -7.66 0.69
C PRO A 152 -8.74 -6.74 1.39
N ILE A 153 -9.12 -5.47 1.45
CA ILE A 153 -8.42 -4.43 2.20
C ILE A 153 -9.42 -3.56 2.97
N GLN A 154 -8.93 -2.84 3.95
CA GLN A 154 -9.71 -1.86 4.71
C GLN A 154 -8.92 -0.57 4.94
N SER A 155 -9.62 0.47 5.36
CA SER A 155 -8.99 1.75 5.76
C SER A 155 -7.89 1.48 6.79
N GLY A 156 -6.74 2.14 6.62
CA GLY A 156 -5.53 1.91 7.42
C GLY A 156 -4.52 0.98 6.74
N MET A 157 -4.93 0.12 5.82
CA MET A 157 -4.01 -0.73 5.07
C MET A 157 -3.27 0.00 3.94
N SER A 158 -3.69 1.21 3.56
CA SER A 158 -2.97 2.02 2.56
C SER A 158 -1.50 2.18 2.93
N GLY A 159 -0.60 1.92 1.98
CA GLY A 159 0.85 1.88 2.19
C GLY A 159 1.39 0.55 2.69
N GLY A 160 0.53 -0.37 3.11
CA GLY A 160 0.89 -1.77 3.37
C GLY A 160 1.27 -2.52 2.09
N GLY A 161 1.61 -3.79 2.20
CA GLY A 161 2.15 -4.59 1.11
C GLY A 161 1.17 -5.60 0.53
N THR A 162 1.31 -5.85 -0.75
CA THR A 162 0.80 -7.02 -1.44
C THR A 162 1.95 -8.00 -1.66
N PHE A 163 1.75 -9.26 -1.29
CA PHE A 163 2.80 -10.29 -1.33
C PHE A 163 2.32 -11.48 -2.15
N ASN A 164 3.25 -12.12 -2.85
CA ASN A 164 2.99 -13.39 -3.53
C ASN A 164 3.11 -14.59 -2.57
N GLU A 165 2.88 -15.81 -3.07
CA GLU A 165 2.92 -17.04 -2.26
C GLU A 165 4.32 -17.37 -1.70
N LYS A 166 5.38 -16.78 -2.26
CA LYS A 166 6.75 -16.92 -1.75
C LYS A 166 7.06 -15.93 -0.61
N GLY A 167 6.11 -15.04 -0.27
CA GLY A 167 6.31 -13.97 0.70
C GLY A 167 7.14 -12.80 0.18
N GLU A 168 7.29 -12.67 -1.14
CA GLU A 168 7.96 -11.55 -1.80
C GLU A 168 6.97 -10.38 -1.93
N LEU A 169 7.43 -9.16 -1.69
CA LEU A 169 6.66 -7.93 -1.87
C LEU A 169 6.48 -7.63 -3.36
N VAL A 170 5.26 -7.67 -3.85
CA VAL A 170 4.92 -7.42 -5.26
C VAL A 170 4.27 -6.07 -5.50
N GLY A 171 3.89 -5.35 -4.44
CA GLY A 171 3.36 -4.00 -4.58
C GLY A 171 2.88 -3.36 -3.28
N ILE A 172 2.54 -2.09 -3.38
CA ILE A 172 2.08 -1.24 -2.27
C ILE A 172 0.60 -0.95 -2.42
N ILE A 173 -0.18 -1.25 -1.37
CA ILE A 173 -1.62 -1.03 -1.31
C ILE A 173 -1.90 0.47 -1.42
N SER A 174 -2.68 0.85 -2.41
CA SER A 174 -3.05 2.25 -2.66
C SER A 174 -4.51 2.55 -2.32
N GLY A 175 -5.43 1.64 -2.61
CA GLY A 175 -6.82 1.89 -2.34
C GLY A 175 -7.75 0.78 -2.79
N MET A 176 -9.05 1.05 -2.65
CA MET A 176 -10.11 0.18 -3.11
C MET A 176 -11.09 0.97 -3.97
N SER A 177 -11.64 0.31 -4.96
CA SER A 177 -12.78 0.79 -5.74
C SER A 177 -14.05 0.10 -5.25
N GLY A 178 -15.19 0.70 -5.51
CA GLY A 178 -16.49 0.07 -5.29
C GLY A 178 -16.61 -1.27 -6.04
N SER A 179 -17.65 -2.01 -5.77
CA SER A 179 -17.93 -3.30 -6.40
C SER A 179 -17.98 -3.20 -7.92
N GLY A 180 -17.29 -4.13 -8.57
CA GLY A 180 -17.34 -4.30 -10.02
C GLY A 180 -16.38 -3.39 -10.78
N PHE A 181 -15.27 -3.95 -11.22
CA PHE A 181 -14.35 -3.29 -12.14
C PHE A 181 -14.75 -3.64 -13.58
N LYS A 182 -14.96 -2.60 -14.38
CA LYS A 182 -15.34 -2.76 -15.78
C LYS A 182 -14.30 -2.08 -16.70
N LEU A 183 -13.83 -2.83 -17.68
CA LEU A 183 -12.93 -2.31 -18.70
C LEU A 183 -13.68 -1.43 -19.69
N LEU A 184 -12.98 -0.53 -20.39
CA LEU A 184 -13.58 0.36 -21.41
C LEU A 184 -14.26 -0.39 -22.56
N ASP A 185 -13.78 -1.59 -22.89
CA ASP A 185 -14.40 -2.47 -23.89
C ASP A 185 -15.65 -3.22 -23.37
N GLY A 186 -16.04 -2.96 -22.14
CA GLY A 186 -17.23 -3.53 -21.51
C GLY A 186 -17.02 -4.88 -20.84
N ARG A 187 -15.83 -5.47 -20.90
CA ARG A 187 -15.53 -6.71 -20.17
C ARG A 187 -15.49 -6.47 -18.67
N GLU A 188 -16.02 -7.40 -17.91
CA GLU A 188 -15.93 -7.46 -16.45
C GLU A 188 -14.86 -8.47 -16.05
N LEU A 189 -14.11 -8.21 -15.00
CA LEU A 189 -13.08 -9.13 -14.51
C LEU A 189 -13.66 -10.31 -13.74
N GLY A 190 -14.96 -10.28 -13.41
CA GLY A 190 -15.63 -11.33 -12.66
C GLY A 190 -15.25 -11.37 -11.17
N ASN A 191 -14.57 -10.34 -10.69
CA ASN A 191 -14.22 -10.21 -9.29
C ASN A 191 -15.39 -9.60 -8.48
N GLU A 192 -15.61 -10.13 -7.29
CA GLU A 192 -16.66 -9.63 -6.37
C GLU A 192 -16.30 -8.31 -5.72
N ARG A 193 -15.00 -8.01 -5.61
CA ARG A 193 -14.43 -6.79 -5.01
C ARG A 193 -13.19 -6.35 -5.76
N THR A 194 -12.86 -5.08 -5.66
CA THR A 194 -11.69 -4.51 -6.30
C THR A 194 -10.81 -3.83 -5.27
N SER A 195 -9.59 -4.30 -5.17
CA SER A 195 -8.50 -3.67 -4.44
C SER A 195 -7.39 -3.30 -5.42
N VAL A 196 -6.68 -2.22 -5.11
CA VAL A 196 -5.68 -1.62 -6.01
C VAL A 196 -4.35 -1.49 -5.29
N PHE A 197 -3.29 -1.92 -5.97
CA PHE A 197 -1.93 -1.71 -5.52
C PHE A 197 -1.06 -1.15 -6.66
N VAL A 198 0.06 -0.54 -6.31
CA VAL A 198 1.10 -0.15 -7.25
C VAL A 198 2.15 -1.25 -7.25
N SER A 199 2.33 -1.92 -8.40
CA SER A 199 3.33 -3.00 -8.51
C SER A 199 4.74 -2.47 -8.32
N THR A 200 5.54 -3.16 -7.50
CA THR A 200 6.97 -2.89 -7.33
C THR A 200 7.72 -2.98 -8.65
N LEU A 201 7.25 -3.82 -9.58
CA LEU A 201 7.84 -3.98 -10.90
C LEU A 201 7.76 -2.70 -11.74
N HIS A 202 6.66 -1.94 -11.65
CA HIS A 202 6.49 -0.69 -12.40
C HIS A 202 7.32 0.47 -11.86
N ILE A 203 7.76 0.37 -10.61
CA ILE A 203 8.52 1.43 -9.94
C ILE A 203 9.94 0.99 -9.56
N LYS A 204 10.41 -0.17 -10.08
CA LYS A 204 11.68 -0.77 -9.65
C LYS A 204 12.88 0.15 -9.88
N ASP A 205 12.93 0.80 -11.06
CA ASP A 205 14.05 1.67 -11.40
C ASP A 205 14.06 2.91 -10.47
N TRP A 206 12.89 3.47 -10.17
CA TRP A 206 12.76 4.55 -9.19
C TRP A 206 13.14 4.11 -7.77
N ILE A 207 12.82 2.85 -7.36
CA ILE A 207 13.27 2.30 -6.08
C ILE A 207 14.80 2.25 -6.07
N ALA A 208 15.41 1.71 -7.12
CA ALA A 208 16.86 1.61 -7.25
C ALA A 208 17.53 3.00 -7.14
N ASP A 209 17.13 3.93 -7.99
CA ASP A 209 17.67 5.30 -8.00
C ASP A 209 17.51 5.99 -6.64
N SER A 210 16.37 5.78 -5.97
CA SER A 210 16.11 6.42 -4.67
C SER A 210 16.99 5.88 -3.56
N ILE A 211 17.25 4.56 -3.56
CA ILE A 211 18.11 3.91 -2.57
C ILE A 211 19.57 4.26 -2.82
N GLU A 212 20.04 4.20 -4.07
CA GLU A 212 21.39 4.63 -4.45
C GLU A 212 21.67 6.07 -4.02
N ASN A 213 20.74 6.97 -4.32
CA ASN A 213 20.87 8.38 -3.92
C ASN A 213 20.87 8.57 -2.40
N TYR A 214 20.10 7.76 -1.66
CA TYR A 214 20.04 7.87 -0.20
C TYR A 214 21.31 7.39 0.48
N TYR A 215 21.85 6.24 0.05
CA TYR A 215 23.06 5.65 0.63
C TYR A 215 24.36 6.18 0.02
N GLY A 216 24.31 6.75 -1.19
CA GLY A 216 25.49 7.15 -1.95
C GLY A 216 26.30 5.95 -2.46
N LEU A 217 25.66 4.80 -2.67
CA LEU A 217 26.22 3.53 -3.10
C LEU A 217 25.50 3.06 -4.35
N ASP A 218 26.21 2.33 -5.23
CA ASP A 218 25.58 1.68 -6.37
C ASP A 218 24.77 0.43 -5.97
N MET A 219 23.84 0.01 -6.84
CA MET A 219 22.96 -1.13 -6.57
C MET A 219 23.72 -2.45 -6.42
N ASP A 220 24.82 -2.65 -7.10
CA ASP A 220 25.60 -3.89 -6.98
C ASP A 220 26.17 -4.05 -5.57
N THR A 221 26.66 -2.95 -4.98
CA THR A 221 27.10 -2.90 -3.59
C THR A 221 25.93 -3.09 -2.63
N LEU A 222 24.82 -2.40 -2.86
CA LEU A 222 23.63 -2.47 -1.99
C LEU A 222 22.98 -3.87 -1.98
N ILE A 223 22.92 -4.55 -3.13
CA ILE A 223 22.39 -5.91 -3.23
C ILE A 223 23.22 -6.90 -2.39
N ALA A 224 24.53 -6.70 -2.33
CA ALA A 224 25.41 -7.55 -1.53
C ALA A 224 25.14 -7.42 -0.01
N ASP A 225 24.77 -6.22 0.44
CA ASP A 225 24.63 -5.89 1.86
C ASP A 225 23.16 -5.96 2.37
N VAL A 226 22.18 -5.83 1.47
CA VAL A 226 20.76 -5.77 1.81
C VAL A 226 19.99 -6.94 1.20
N PRO A 227 19.72 -8.01 1.95
CA PRO A 227 19.09 -9.25 1.43
C PRO A 227 17.70 -9.08 0.80
N SER A 228 16.97 -8.01 1.13
CA SER A 228 15.68 -7.69 0.51
C SER A 228 15.80 -7.14 -0.91
N LEU A 229 16.99 -6.65 -1.29
CA LEU A 229 17.27 -6.15 -2.63
C LEU A 229 17.84 -7.30 -3.49
N THR A 230 16.98 -8.17 -3.99
CA THR A 230 17.40 -9.32 -4.80
C THR A 230 17.86 -8.88 -6.19
N GLY A 231 19.07 -9.26 -6.58
CA GLY A 231 19.66 -8.90 -7.88
C GLY A 231 18.77 -9.26 -9.06
N ASP A 232 18.15 -10.44 -9.05
CA ASP A 232 17.23 -10.90 -10.10
C ASP A 232 16.01 -9.98 -10.30
N PHE A 233 15.56 -9.30 -9.27
CA PHE A 233 14.46 -8.35 -9.38
C PHE A 233 14.88 -7.11 -10.19
N PHE A 234 16.07 -6.57 -9.93
CA PHE A 234 16.54 -5.33 -10.56
C PHE A 234 17.15 -5.54 -11.94
N THR A 235 17.83 -6.66 -12.20
CA THR A 235 18.55 -6.92 -13.47
C THR A 235 17.64 -7.31 -14.64
N ASN A 236 16.47 -7.90 -14.37
CA ASN A 236 15.53 -8.28 -15.43
C ASN A 236 14.80 -7.05 -15.99
N LYS A 237 14.71 -6.94 -17.33
CA LYS A 237 13.98 -5.84 -18.00
C LYS A 237 12.54 -5.77 -17.51
N THR A 238 12.09 -4.56 -17.19
CA THR A 238 10.68 -4.29 -16.91
C THR A 238 9.86 -4.64 -18.14
N PRO A 239 8.77 -5.41 -18.02
CA PRO A 239 7.83 -5.57 -19.12
C PRO A 239 7.34 -4.20 -19.54
N THR A 240 7.46 -3.88 -20.83
CA THR A 240 6.85 -2.65 -21.34
C THR A 240 5.34 -2.79 -21.20
N PHE A 241 4.78 -2.04 -20.29
CA PHE A 241 3.33 -1.90 -20.20
C PHE A 241 2.87 -1.17 -21.47
N ASN A 242 2.26 -1.92 -22.38
CA ASN A 242 1.67 -1.36 -23.58
C ASN A 242 0.20 -1.08 -23.27
N PRO A 243 -0.21 0.17 -23.02
CA PRO A 243 -1.61 0.49 -22.91
C PRO A 243 -2.24 0.14 -24.25
N HIS A 244 -3.11 -0.85 -24.25
CA HIS A 244 -3.90 -1.13 -25.44
C HIS A 244 -4.66 0.16 -25.84
N PRO A 245 -4.68 0.47 -27.13
CA PRO A 245 -5.37 1.64 -27.67
C PRO A 245 -6.87 1.56 -27.39
#